data_b300be8efb96b5fa35943a6864a27486
#
_entry.id   b300be8efb96b5fa35943a6864a27486
#
_cell.length_a   1.000
_cell.length_b   1.000
_cell.length_c   1.000
_cell.angle_alpha   90.00
_cell.angle_beta   90.00
_cell.angle_gamma   90.00
#
_symmetry.space_group_name_H-M   'P 1'
#
loop_
_entity.id
_entity.type
_entity.pdbx_description
1 polymer ?
#
loop_
_entity_poly.entity_id
_entity_poly.type
_entity_poly.pdbx_seq_one_letter_code
_entity_poly.pdbx_strand_id
1 'polypeptide(L)'
;MLNGMSLFWSQWQPEYFNRDVVRWLKDDWKITAIRAPMGVENGGYLEDPDRETAKVEAVIEAAIAEGLYVIVDWHAHEPHPDEAAAFFSHIAQKYGAYPNLIYEIYNEPLPHHGWAEVVRPYHMRVAAAIRAIDPDNLIVAGTPSWSQDVDLAAADPLPFANVAYTLHFYAASHRQALRDKAQAALDRGAALFVTEWGASEANGDGMLDAEETRLWWTFMQERGLSALNWSIADKPETASALKPGASDRGGWSEDWLTPSGRLVRDHLRQVAP
;
A
#
# COMPACT_ATOMS: atom_id res chain seq x y z
N MET A 1 -0.75 -14.43 6.10
CA MET A 1 -0.10 -13.16 5.74
C MET A 1 -0.22 -12.94 4.25
N LEU A 2 -0.47 -11.71 3.83
CA LEU A 2 -0.41 -11.30 2.43
C LEU A 2 0.97 -10.70 2.16
N ASN A 3 1.57 -11.06 1.03
CA ASN A 3 2.85 -10.53 0.57
C ASN A 3 2.71 -10.09 -0.88
N GLY A 4 3.24 -8.93 -1.23
CA GLY A 4 3.03 -8.44 -2.57
C GLY A 4 3.82 -7.20 -2.95
N MET A 5 3.36 -6.60 -4.03
CA MET A 5 3.95 -5.41 -4.62
C MET A 5 2.94 -4.27 -4.70
N SER A 6 3.40 -3.05 -4.48
CA SER A 6 2.69 -1.85 -4.88
C SER A 6 3.05 -1.50 -6.32
N LEU A 7 2.08 -1.04 -7.10
CA LEU A 7 2.36 -0.23 -8.28
C LEU A 7 2.88 1.13 -7.83
N PHE A 8 3.32 1.97 -8.78
CA PHE A 8 3.70 3.35 -8.51
C PHE A 8 2.47 4.28 -8.61
N TRP A 9 2.61 5.57 -8.38
CA TRP A 9 1.56 6.59 -8.51
C TRP A 9 0.85 6.50 -9.88
N SER A 10 -0.47 6.37 -9.86
CA SER A 10 -1.28 6.12 -11.07
C SER A 10 -1.18 7.22 -12.13
N GLN A 11 -0.99 8.49 -11.73
CA GLN A 11 -0.87 9.61 -12.66
C GLN A 11 0.52 9.72 -13.30
N TRP A 12 1.55 9.10 -12.70
CA TRP A 12 2.93 9.21 -13.18
C TRP A 12 3.44 7.99 -13.93
N GLN A 13 2.96 6.79 -13.58
CA GLN A 13 3.27 5.54 -14.30
C GLN A 13 2.00 4.70 -14.55
N PRO A 14 1.02 5.24 -15.30
CA PRO A 14 -0.24 4.55 -15.59
C PRO A 14 -0.09 3.27 -16.41
N GLU A 15 1.02 3.13 -17.15
CA GLU A 15 1.30 2.01 -18.04
C GLU A 15 1.37 0.66 -17.31
N TYR A 16 1.67 0.64 -16.01
CA TYR A 16 1.72 -0.57 -15.21
C TYR A 16 0.36 -0.98 -14.61
N PHE A 17 -0.68 -0.14 -14.72
CA PHE A 17 -2.04 -0.43 -14.22
C PHE A 17 -2.81 -1.31 -15.20
N ASN A 18 -2.38 -2.54 -15.41
CA ASN A 18 -2.99 -3.45 -16.38
C ASN A 18 -2.93 -4.93 -15.96
N ARG A 19 -3.75 -5.74 -16.59
CA ARG A 19 -3.90 -7.17 -16.28
C ARG A 19 -2.62 -7.97 -16.49
N ASP A 20 -1.83 -7.65 -17.50
CA ASP A 20 -0.65 -8.43 -17.85
C ASP A 20 0.41 -8.32 -16.76
N VAL A 21 0.60 -7.11 -16.19
CA VAL A 21 1.47 -6.86 -15.04
C VAL A 21 0.98 -7.61 -13.81
N VAL A 22 -0.31 -7.54 -13.48
CA VAL A 22 -0.90 -8.23 -12.32
C VAL A 22 -0.67 -9.74 -12.44
N ARG A 23 -0.95 -10.33 -13.61
CA ARG A 23 -0.72 -11.76 -13.86
C ARG A 23 0.74 -12.12 -13.75
N TRP A 24 1.64 -11.32 -14.35
CA TRP A 24 3.09 -11.58 -14.26
C TRP A 24 3.60 -11.58 -12.83
N LEU A 25 3.17 -10.62 -12.03
CA LEU A 25 3.53 -10.55 -10.61
C LEU A 25 3.04 -11.78 -9.83
N LYS A 26 1.83 -12.25 -10.09
CA LYS A 26 1.32 -13.50 -9.52
C LYS A 26 2.17 -14.70 -9.96
N ASP A 27 2.37 -14.86 -11.27
CA ASP A 27 2.94 -16.08 -11.85
C ASP A 27 4.46 -16.17 -11.58
N ASP A 28 5.17 -15.06 -11.65
CA ASP A 28 6.63 -15.02 -11.52
C ASP A 28 7.08 -14.61 -10.11
N TRP A 29 6.54 -13.53 -9.55
CA TRP A 29 6.93 -13.01 -8.23
C TRP A 29 6.20 -13.69 -7.08
N LYS A 30 5.16 -14.48 -7.38
CA LYS A 30 4.38 -15.23 -6.38
C LYS A 30 3.66 -14.33 -5.36
N ILE A 31 3.25 -13.16 -5.77
CA ILE A 31 2.47 -12.27 -4.89
C ILE A 31 1.12 -12.89 -4.52
N THR A 32 0.60 -12.53 -3.36
CA THR A 32 -0.76 -12.85 -2.91
C THR A 32 -1.65 -11.62 -2.83
N ALA A 33 -1.05 -10.43 -2.90
CA ALA A 33 -1.75 -9.15 -2.93
C ALA A 33 -1.03 -8.14 -3.84
N ILE A 34 -1.81 -7.22 -4.42
CA ILE A 34 -1.31 -6.07 -5.17
C ILE A 34 -1.90 -4.79 -4.59
N ARG A 35 -1.12 -3.71 -4.55
CA ARG A 35 -1.59 -2.38 -4.16
C ARG A 35 -1.71 -1.49 -5.39
N ALA A 36 -2.84 -0.82 -5.52
CA ALA A 36 -3.15 0.13 -6.59
C ALA A 36 -3.20 1.55 -6.02
N PRO A 37 -2.07 2.28 -5.98
CA PRO A 37 -1.99 3.64 -5.45
C PRO A 37 -2.58 4.62 -6.46
N MET A 38 -3.80 5.09 -6.16
CA MET A 38 -4.44 6.13 -6.95
C MET A 38 -3.93 7.50 -6.51
N GLY A 39 -3.14 8.15 -7.32
CA GLY A 39 -2.68 9.49 -7.03
C GLY A 39 -3.81 10.49 -6.97
N VAL A 40 -3.86 11.28 -5.90
CA VAL A 40 -4.97 12.21 -5.63
C VAL A 40 -4.65 13.60 -6.12
N GLU A 41 -3.50 14.14 -5.69
CA GLU A 41 -3.01 15.47 -6.06
C GLU A 41 -2.15 15.43 -7.34
N ASN A 42 -1.71 16.60 -7.80
CA ASN A 42 -0.68 16.77 -8.84
C ASN A 42 -0.96 16.00 -10.15
N GLY A 43 -2.09 16.24 -10.75
CA GLY A 43 -2.52 15.57 -11.99
C GLY A 43 -3.28 14.28 -11.77
N GLY A 44 -3.64 13.97 -10.52
CA GLY A 44 -4.38 12.79 -10.11
C GLY A 44 -5.89 12.95 -10.10
N TYR A 45 -6.53 12.26 -9.17
CA TYR A 45 -8.00 12.15 -9.04
C TYR A 45 -8.70 13.51 -8.95
N LEU A 46 -8.14 14.50 -8.24
CA LEU A 46 -8.78 15.82 -8.11
C LEU A 46 -8.92 16.57 -9.44
N GLU A 47 -8.07 16.26 -10.43
CA GLU A 47 -8.12 16.86 -11.76
C GLU A 47 -8.93 16.03 -12.75
N ASP A 48 -8.89 14.71 -12.66
CA ASP A 48 -9.60 13.79 -13.56
C ASP A 48 -10.03 12.50 -12.82
N PRO A 49 -11.16 12.59 -12.06
CA PRO A 49 -11.64 11.46 -11.26
C PRO A 49 -11.95 10.20 -12.08
N ASP A 50 -12.54 10.37 -13.25
CA ASP A 50 -12.97 9.24 -14.09
C ASP A 50 -11.74 8.47 -14.64
N ARG A 51 -10.73 9.19 -15.09
CA ARG A 51 -9.49 8.60 -15.60
C ARG A 51 -8.73 7.83 -14.51
N GLU A 52 -8.57 8.41 -13.33
CA GLU A 52 -7.84 7.77 -12.24
C GLU A 52 -8.62 6.57 -11.68
N THR A 53 -9.93 6.69 -11.54
CA THR A 53 -10.80 5.57 -11.14
C THR A 53 -10.69 4.40 -12.12
N ALA A 54 -10.74 4.65 -13.42
CA ALA A 54 -10.66 3.60 -14.44
C ALA A 54 -9.34 2.80 -14.37
N LYS A 55 -8.21 3.43 -14.05
CA LYS A 55 -6.94 2.74 -13.85
C LYS A 55 -6.98 1.78 -12.66
N VAL A 56 -7.49 2.25 -11.53
CA VAL A 56 -7.63 1.45 -10.32
C VAL A 56 -8.59 0.28 -10.54
N GLU A 57 -9.72 0.53 -11.20
CA GLU A 57 -10.68 -0.52 -11.54
C GLU A 57 -10.06 -1.61 -12.43
N ALA A 58 -9.20 -1.25 -13.39
CA ALA A 58 -8.49 -2.23 -14.21
C ALA A 58 -7.61 -3.18 -13.36
N VAL A 59 -6.96 -2.65 -12.30
CA VAL A 59 -6.17 -3.46 -11.36
C VAL A 59 -7.08 -4.31 -10.47
N ILE A 60 -8.19 -3.77 -9.97
CA ILE A 60 -9.18 -4.52 -9.16
C ILE A 60 -9.70 -5.72 -9.97
N GLU A 61 -10.17 -5.48 -11.18
CA GLU A 61 -10.72 -6.53 -12.05
C GLU A 61 -9.66 -7.59 -12.40
N ALA A 62 -8.43 -7.17 -12.65
CA ALA A 62 -7.31 -8.10 -12.87
C ALA A 62 -7.02 -8.95 -11.63
N ALA A 63 -6.95 -8.34 -10.45
CA ALA A 63 -6.68 -9.04 -9.20
C ALA A 63 -7.79 -10.06 -8.86
N ILE A 64 -9.06 -9.68 -9.03
CA ILE A 64 -10.22 -10.58 -8.87
C ILE A 64 -10.09 -11.77 -9.81
N ALA A 65 -9.82 -11.51 -11.10
CA ALA A 65 -9.69 -12.57 -12.10
C ALA A 65 -8.53 -13.54 -11.83
N GLU A 66 -7.46 -13.05 -11.21
CA GLU A 66 -6.28 -13.84 -10.85
C GLU A 66 -6.35 -14.44 -9.43
N GLY A 67 -7.39 -14.15 -8.64
CA GLY A 67 -7.56 -14.65 -7.28
C GLY A 67 -6.58 -14.03 -6.27
N LEU A 68 -6.17 -12.78 -6.50
CA LEU A 68 -5.32 -12.00 -5.61
C LEU A 68 -6.15 -11.08 -4.71
N TYR A 69 -5.62 -10.73 -3.55
CA TYR A 69 -6.11 -9.57 -2.81
C TYR A 69 -5.67 -8.27 -3.51
N VAL A 70 -6.51 -7.25 -3.42
CA VAL A 70 -6.20 -5.92 -3.97
C VAL A 70 -6.41 -4.85 -2.90
N ILE A 71 -5.38 -4.02 -2.69
CA ILE A 71 -5.45 -2.83 -1.84
C ILE A 71 -5.72 -1.65 -2.77
N VAL A 72 -6.87 -1.02 -2.59
CA VAL A 72 -7.24 0.22 -3.26
C VAL A 72 -6.82 1.38 -2.36
N ASP A 73 -5.81 2.10 -2.77
CA ASP A 73 -5.17 3.12 -1.96
C ASP A 73 -5.49 4.54 -2.46
N TRP A 74 -6.06 5.33 -1.55
CA TRP A 74 -6.16 6.78 -1.69
C TRP A 74 -4.80 7.40 -1.41
N HIS A 75 -3.99 7.49 -2.46
CA HIS A 75 -2.58 7.86 -2.38
C HIS A 75 -2.41 9.38 -2.29
N ALA A 76 -2.67 9.92 -1.10
CA ALA A 76 -2.66 11.33 -0.77
C ALA A 76 -1.76 11.64 0.41
N HIS A 77 -1.29 12.89 0.47
CA HIS A 77 -0.62 13.47 1.64
C HIS A 77 -1.50 14.50 2.36
N GLU A 78 -2.45 15.12 1.66
CA GLU A 78 -3.40 16.08 2.20
C GLU A 78 -4.79 15.45 2.40
N PRO A 79 -5.58 15.89 3.40
CA PRO A 79 -6.89 15.33 3.63
C PRO A 79 -7.91 15.86 2.63
N HIS A 80 -8.57 14.96 1.91
CA HIS A 80 -9.68 15.26 0.97
C HIS A 80 -10.86 14.35 1.34
N PRO A 81 -11.55 14.60 2.49
CA PRO A 81 -12.49 13.64 3.06
C PRO A 81 -13.77 13.47 2.22
N ASP A 82 -14.20 14.47 1.50
CA ASP A 82 -15.42 14.44 0.70
C ASP A 82 -15.19 13.65 -0.60
N GLU A 83 -14.09 13.92 -1.26
CA GLU A 83 -13.66 13.24 -2.47
C GLU A 83 -13.33 11.77 -2.20
N ALA A 84 -12.60 11.49 -1.11
CA ALA A 84 -12.31 10.13 -0.69
C ALA A 84 -13.58 9.34 -0.35
N ALA A 85 -14.51 9.93 0.38
CA ALA A 85 -15.80 9.30 0.69
C ALA A 85 -16.61 8.99 -0.58
N ALA A 86 -16.61 9.89 -1.56
CA ALA A 86 -17.27 9.67 -2.85
C ALA A 86 -16.62 8.54 -3.65
N PHE A 87 -15.29 8.55 -3.77
CA PHE A 87 -14.51 7.51 -4.44
C PHE A 87 -14.72 6.13 -3.81
N PHE A 88 -14.54 6.02 -2.50
CA PHE A 88 -14.70 4.73 -1.84
C PHE A 88 -16.14 4.23 -1.80
N SER A 89 -17.13 5.12 -1.80
CA SER A 89 -18.53 4.72 -1.97
C SER A 89 -18.77 4.10 -3.34
N HIS A 90 -18.20 4.67 -4.40
CA HIS A 90 -18.26 4.09 -5.75
C HIS A 90 -17.58 2.71 -5.79
N ILE A 91 -16.35 2.58 -5.26
CA ILE A 91 -15.63 1.31 -5.22
C ILE A 91 -16.39 0.25 -4.40
N ALA A 92 -16.92 0.62 -3.24
CA ALA A 92 -17.70 -0.29 -2.40
C ALA A 92 -19.00 -0.75 -3.08
N GLN A 93 -19.71 0.12 -3.78
CA GLN A 93 -20.92 -0.23 -4.55
C GLN A 93 -20.62 -1.22 -5.65
N LYS A 94 -19.50 -1.06 -6.35
CA LYS A 94 -19.15 -1.88 -7.51
C LYS A 94 -18.47 -3.20 -7.12
N TYR A 95 -17.61 -3.18 -6.12
CA TYR A 95 -16.70 -4.29 -5.79
C TYR A 95 -16.78 -4.79 -4.35
N GLY A 96 -17.56 -4.18 -3.47
CA GLY A 96 -17.63 -4.54 -2.04
C GLY A 96 -18.10 -5.97 -1.76
N ALA A 97 -18.76 -6.62 -2.72
CA ALA A 97 -19.13 -8.03 -2.60
C ALA A 97 -17.96 -9.02 -2.78
N TYR A 98 -16.78 -8.54 -3.21
CA TYR A 98 -15.60 -9.39 -3.38
C TYR A 98 -14.74 -9.36 -2.10
N PRO A 99 -14.54 -10.51 -1.43
CA PRO A 99 -13.86 -10.56 -0.13
C PRO A 99 -12.34 -10.32 -0.20
N ASN A 100 -11.80 -10.20 -1.38
CA ASN A 100 -10.39 -9.90 -1.63
C ASN A 100 -10.08 -8.41 -1.83
N LEU A 101 -11.09 -7.54 -1.68
CA LEU A 101 -10.92 -6.09 -1.72
C LEU A 101 -10.52 -5.54 -0.35
N ILE A 102 -9.52 -4.66 -0.31
CA ILE A 102 -9.03 -3.96 0.88
C ILE A 102 -9.02 -2.46 0.56
N TYR A 103 -9.55 -1.64 1.47
CA TYR A 103 -9.60 -0.19 1.33
C TYR A 103 -8.48 0.46 2.15
N GLU A 104 -7.47 1.03 1.52
CA GLU A 104 -6.49 1.89 2.19
C GLU A 104 -6.93 3.33 2.02
N ILE A 105 -7.54 3.88 3.09
CA ILE A 105 -8.33 5.10 2.98
C ILE A 105 -7.53 6.39 3.13
N TYR A 106 -6.24 6.34 3.41
CA TYR A 106 -5.30 7.46 3.41
C TYR A 106 -3.87 6.92 3.44
N ASN A 107 -3.09 7.20 2.41
CA ASN A 107 -1.72 6.71 2.26
C ASN A 107 -0.79 7.22 3.38
N GLU A 108 -0.51 8.52 3.37
CA GLU A 108 0.52 9.11 4.24
C GLU A 108 0.14 10.49 4.77
N PRO A 109 -0.66 10.56 5.84
CA PRO A 109 -0.90 11.83 6.54
C PRO A 109 0.41 12.48 6.99
N LEU A 110 0.57 13.78 6.72
CA LEU A 110 1.79 14.53 7.03
C LEU A 110 1.98 14.72 8.55
N PRO A 111 3.21 15.02 9.02
CA PRO A 111 3.49 15.15 10.46
C PRO A 111 2.69 16.22 11.19
N HIS A 112 2.22 17.25 10.46
CA HIS A 112 1.40 18.32 11.05
C HIS A 112 -0.12 17.97 11.09
N HIS A 113 -0.52 16.84 10.51
CA HIS A 113 -1.87 16.31 10.62
C HIS A 113 -1.98 15.48 11.90
N GLY A 114 -2.37 16.11 13.01
CA GLY A 114 -2.59 15.42 14.27
C GLY A 114 -3.66 14.32 14.17
N TRP A 115 -3.44 13.20 14.89
CA TRP A 115 -4.39 12.09 14.90
C TRP A 115 -5.80 12.53 15.32
N ALA A 116 -5.92 13.18 16.47
CA ALA A 116 -7.21 13.54 17.05
C ALA A 116 -7.93 14.67 16.26
N GLU A 117 -7.17 15.62 15.73
CA GLU A 117 -7.69 16.85 15.14
C GLU A 117 -8.00 16.71 13.65
N VAL A 118 -7.21 15.91 12.91
CA VAL A 118 -7.30 15.82 11.45
C VAL A 118 -7.53 14.39 10.97
N VAL A 119 -6.61 13.46 11.31
CA VAL A 119 -6.56 12.15 10.68
C VAL A 119 -7.72 11.26 11.11
N ARG A 120 -8.02 11.19 12.41
CA ARG A 120 -9.14 10.41 12.92
C ARG A 120 -10.50 10.92 12.45
N PRO A 121 -10.82 12.24 12.47
CA PRO A 121 -12.05 12.76 11.87
C PRO A 121 -12.20 12.43 10.38
N TYR A 122 -11.12 12.52 9.60
CA TYR A 122 -11.09 12.09 8.20
C TYR A 122 -11.49 10.61 8.08
N HIS A 123 -10.82 9.73 8.82
CA HIS A 123 -11.10 8.30 8.80
C HIS A 123 -12.53 7.97 9.22
N MET A 124 -13.05 8.64 10.24
CA MET A 124 -14.44 8.48 10.69
C MET A 124 -15.44 8.74 9.56
N ARG A 125 -15.21 9.78 8.75
CA ARG A 125 -16.08 10.13 7.62
C ARG A 125 -15.98 9.11 6.50
N VAL A 126 -14.77 8.76 6.07
CA VAL A 126 -14.54 7.86 4.92
C VAL A 126 -14.95 6.43 5.29
N ALA A 127 -14.56 5.94 6.45
CA ALA A 127 -14.94 4.60 6.90
C ALA A 127 -16.46 4.45 7.09
N ALA A 128 -17.16 5.47 7.59
CA ALA A 128 -18.62 5.44 7.68
C ALA A 128 -19.29 5.34 6.30
N ALA A 129 -18.76 6.04 5.30
CA ALA A 129 -19.27 5.94 3.93
C ALA A 129 -19.09 4.54 3.33
N ILE A 130 -17.93 3.91 3.54
CA ILE A 130 -17.67 2.52 3.14
C ILE A 130 -18.61 1.58 3.87
N ARG A 131 -18.70 1.65 5.20
CA ARG A 131 -19.49 0.73 6.04
C ARG A 131 -21.00 0.81 5.82
N ALA A 132 -21.50 1.91 5.27
CA ALA A 132 -22.89 2.02 4.83
C ALA A 132 -23.22 1.11 3.63
N ILE A 133 -22.20 0.63 2.90
CA ILE A 133 -22.32 -0.16 1.67
C ILE A 133 -21.70 -1.55 1.87
N ASP A 134 -20.47 -1.59 2.37
CA ASP A 134 -19.67 -2.79 2.62
C ASP A 134 -19.34 -2.88 4.12
N PRO A 135 -20.04 -3.75 4.87
CA PRO A 135 -19.81 -3.91 6.31
C PRO A 135 -18.56 -4.72 6.66
N ASP A 136 -18.01 -5.50 5.73
CA ASP A 136 -17.16 -6.64 6.08
C ASP A 136 -15.70 -6.50 5.62
N ASN A 137 -15.41 -5.94 4.43
CA ASN A 137 -14.06 -5.89 3.91
C ASN A 137 -13.12 -5.02 4.76
N LEU A 138 -11.83 -5.39 4.75
CA LEU A 138 -10.82 -4.72 5.56
C LEU A 138 -10.62 -3.27 5.14
N ILE A 139 -10.65 -2.36 6.10
CA ILE A 139 -10.19 -0.98 5.96
C ILE A 139 -8.81 -0.86 6.59
N VAL A 140 -7.86 -0.25 5.88
CA VAL A 140 -6.54 0.11 6.38
C VAL A 140 -6.45 1.62 6.46
N ALA A 141 -6.18 2.14 7.65
CA ALA A 141 -6.21 3.56 7.97
C ALA A 141 -4.81 4.11 8.15
N GLY A 142 -4.41 5.08 7.32
CA GLY A 142 -3.13 5.77 7.44
C GLY A 142 -2.95 6.46 8.78
N THR A 143 -1.71 6.57 9.25
CA THR A 143 -1.39 7.22 10.52
C THR A 143 -0.53 8.46 10.31
N PRO A 144 -0.44 9.42 11.26
CA PRO A 144 0.40 10.60 11.08
C PRO A 144 1.88 10.26 10.80
N SER A 145 2.62 11.28 10.38
CA SER A 145 4.06 11.18 10.10
C SER A 145 4.38 10.11 9.04
N TRP A 146 3.71 10.22 7.87
CA TRP A 146 3.88 9.29 6.74
C TRP A 146 3.60 7.82 7.15
N SER A 147 2.48 7.61 7.84
CA SER A 147 2.03 6.29 8.31
C SER A 147 3.04 5.58 9.24
N GLN A 148 3.68 6.34 10.14
CA GLN A 148 4.62 5.82 11.14
C GLN A 148 4.10 5.92 12.58
N ASP A 149 3.12 6.81 12.88
CA ASP A 149 2.63 7.04 14.23
C ASP A 149 1.48 6.10 14.61
N VAL A 150 1.69 4.79 14.40
CA VAL A 150 0.70 3.72 14.67
C VAL A 150 0.32 3.62 16.16
N ASP A 151 1.21 4.06 17.05
CA ASP A 151 0.98 4.10 18.50
C ASP A 151 -0.08 5.12 18.91
N LEU A 152 -0.22 6.23 18.16
CA LEU A 152 -1.28 7.21 18.36
C LEU A 152 -2.64 6.61 18.00
N ALA A 153 -2.73 5.93 16.86
CA ALA A 153 -3.95 5.23 16.44
C ALA A 153 -4.32 4.09 17.39
N ALA A 154 -3.33 3.36 17.90
CA ALA A 154 -3.54 2.32 18.90
C ALA A 154 -4.03 2.84 20.25
N ALA A 155 -3.69 4.09 20.60
CA ALA A 155 -4.14 4.73 21.84
C ALA A 155 -5.60 5.25 21.76
N ASP A 156 -6.07 5.62 20.56
CA ASP A 156 -7.44 6.13 20.31
C ASP A 156 -7.98 5.54 19.01
N PRO A 157 -8.35 4.25 18.98
CA PRO A 157 -8.70 3.54 17.78
C PRO A 157 -10.02 3.99 17.15
N LEU A 158 -10.19 3.68 15.86
CA LEU A 158 -11.45 3.86 15.15
C LEU A 158 -12.50 2.85 15.66
N PRO A 159 -13.77 3.28 15.86
CA PRO A 159 -14.82 2.44 16.41
C PRO A 159 -15.53 1.58 15.35
N PHE A 160 -14.78 1.05 14.39
CA PHE A 160 -15.31 0.19 13.33
C PHE A 160 -14.70 -1.22 13.43
N ALA A 161 -15.46 -2.23 13.00
CA ALA A 161 -14.95 -3.57 12.83
C ALA A 161 -14.05 -3.67 11.58
N ASN A 162 -13.16 -4.67 11.58
CA ASN A 162 -12.27 -4.95 10.44
C ASN A 162 -11.45 -3.74 9.98
N VAL A 163 -10.78 -3.10 10.94
CA VAL A 163 -9.84 -2.00 10.68
C VAL A 163 -8.44 -2.41 11.11
N ALA A 164 -7.47 -2.15 10.25
CA ALA A 164 -6.05 -2.17 10.54
C ALA A 164 -5.46 -0.78 10.33
N TYR A 165 -4.26 -0.54 10.88
CA TYR A 165 -3.54 0.73 10.72
C TYR A 165 -2.33 0.53 9.85
N THR A 166 -2.12 1.48 8.95
CA THR A 166 -0.99 1.51 8.03
C THR A 166 0.31 1.78 8.78
N LEU A 167 1.31 0.94 8.53
CA LEU A 167 2.70 1.17 8.92
C LEU A 167 3.55 1.24 7.66
N HIS A 168 4.22 2.37 7.41
CA HIS A 168 5.19 2.51 6.32
C HIS A 168 6.61 2.59 6.85
N PHE A 169 7.55 1.95 6.15
CA PHE A 169 8.96 2.06 6.45
C PHE A 169 9.83 1.94 5.21
N TYR A 170 11.01 2.56 5.28
CA TYR A 170 12.11 2.40 4.33
C TYR A 170 13.34 1.98 5.12
N ALA A 171 13.88 0.79 4.84
CA ALA A 171 14.84 0.13 5.73
C ALA A 171 16.13 0.92 5.95
N ALA A 172 16.64 1.62 4.93
CA ALA A 172 17.84 2.43 5.09
C ALA A 172 17.65 3.65 6.01
N SER A 173 16.40 4.10 6.23
CA SER A 173 16.05 5.24 7.10
C SER A 173 15.43 4.81 8.44
N HIS A 174 14.53 3.83 8.41
CA HIS A 174 13.69 3.45 9.55
C HIS A 174 14.18 2.13 10.15
N ARG A 175 14.64 2.21 11.39
CA ARG A 175 15.33 1.13 12.08
C ARG A 175 14.58 0.70 13.34
N GLN A 176 15.30 0.22 14.36
CA GLN A 176 14.74 -0.34 15.59
C GLN A 176 13.69 0.57 16.27
N ALA A 177 13.90 1.87 16.30
CA ALA A 177 12.95 2.78 16.95
C ALA A 177 11.53 2.72 16.37
N LEU A 178 11.39 2.54 15.02
CA LEU A 178 10.08 2.39 14.41
C LEU A 178 9.50 0.99 14.66
N ARG A 179 10.34 -0.07 14.71
CA ARG A 179 9.89 -1.42 15.13
C ARG A 179 9.39 -1.42 16.57
N ASP A 180 10.05 -0.70 17.47
CA ASP A 180 9.61 -0.56 18.87
C ASP A 180 8.26 0.16 18.98
N LYS A 181 8.04 1.20 18.16
CA LYS A 181 6.76 1.91 18.07
C LYS A 181 5.66 0.96 17.53
N ALA A 182 5.95 0.22 16.48
CA ALA A 182 5.02 -0.78 15.93
C ALA A 182 4.70 -1.87 16.97
N GLN A 183 5.70 -2.37 17.70
CA GLN A 183 5.48 -3.33 18.79
C GLN A 183 4.58 -2.76 19.88
N ALA A 184 4.78 -1.52 20.30
CA ALA A 184 3.94 -0.88 21.31
C ALA A 184 2.47 -0.75 20.85
N ALA A 185 2.22 -0.54 19.56
CA ALA A 185 0.87 -0.55 19.00
C ALA A 185 0.25 -1.94 19.00
N LEU A 186 1.01 -2.97 18.60
CA LEU A 186 0.57 -4.37 18.64
C LEU A 186 0.25 -4.82 20.07
N ASP A 187 1.06 -4.45 21.05
CA ASP A 187 0.86 -4.78 22.47
C ASP A 187 -0.44 -4.16 23.04
N ARG A 188 -0.93 -3.08 22.41
CA ARG A 188 -2.24 -2.48 22.71
C ARG A 188 -3.41 -3.15 21.98
N GLY A 189 -3.13 -4.16 21.15
CA GLY A 189 -4.13 -4.88 20.37
C GLY A 189 -4.50 -4.25 19.03
N ALA A 190 -3.75 -3.26 18.55
CA ALA A 190 -3.96 -2.72 17.22
C ALA A 190 -3.56 -3.74 16.15
N ALA A 191 -4.39 -3.88 15.11
CA ALA A 191 -4.00 -4.61 13.91
C ALA A 191 -3.17 -3.68 13.02
N LEU A 192 -2.00 -4.12 12.57
CA LEU A 192 -1.13 -3.36 11.66
C LEU A 192 -1.06 -4.06 10.30
N PHE A 193 -0.95 -3.24 9.25
CA PHE A 193 -0.68 -3.67 7.88
C PHE A 193 0.44 -2.80 7.29
N VAL A 194 1.50 -3.42 6.79
CA VAL A 194 2.59 -2.72 6.12
C VAL A 194 2.22 -2.60 4.63
N THR A 195 1.38 -1.62 4.30
CA THR A 195 0.89 -1.43 2.93
C THR A 195 1.96 -0.88 1.99
N GLU A 196 3.01 -0.27 2.57
CA GLU A 196 4.16 0.22 1.80
C GLU A 196 5.46 0.04 2.60
N TRP A 197 6.47 -0.54 1.96
CA TRP A 197 7.83 -0.58 2.49
C TRP A 197 8.87 -0.58 1.38
N GLY A 198 10.06 -0.03 1.66
CA GLY A 198 11.19 -0.01 0.76
C GLY A 198 12.50 -0.48 1.41
N ALA A 199 13.45 -0.97 0.58
CA ALA A 199 14.80 -1.28 1.02
C ALA A 199 15.76 -0.08 0.95
N SER A 200 15.31 1.03 0.35
CA SER A 200 16.03 2.28 0.15
C SER A 200 15.94 3.24 1.34
N GLU A 201 16.45 4.46 1.15
CA GLU A 201 16.13 5.59 2.03
C GLU A 201 14.68 6.06 1.83
N ALA A 202 14.16 6.86 2.78
CA ALA A 202 12.75 7.28 2.82
C ALA A 202 12.31 8.16 1.64
N ASN A 203 13.25 8.76 0.89
CA ASN A 203 12.96 9.51 -0.32
C ASN A 203 12.76 8.62 -1.57
N GLY A 204 12.84 7.30 -1.41
CA GLY A 204 12.76 6.32 -2.49
C GLY A 204 14.08 6.05 -3.22
N ASP A 205 15.14 6.78 -2.91
CA ASP A 205 16.46 6.67 -3.56
C ASP A 205 17.57 6.40 -2.53
N GLY A 206 18.83 6.65 -2.88
CA GLY A 206 19.97 6.49 -1.99
C GLY A 206 20.42 5.05 -1.78
N MET A 207 20.83 4.73 -0.57
CA MET A 207 21.38 3.42 -0.23
C MET A 207 20.31 2.34 -0.18
N LEU A 208 20.60 1.16 -0.74
CA LEU A 208 19.85 -0.07 -0.49
C LEU A 208 20.44 -0.79 0.74
N ASP A 209 19.67 -0.92 1.81
CA ASP A 209 20.08 -1.61 3.04
C ASP A 209 19.43 -3.00 3.14
N ALA A 210 20.08 -3.98 2.53
CA ALA A 210 19.57 -5.36 2.53
C ALA A 210 19.65 -6.02 3.91
N GLU A 211 20.55 -5.59 4.80
CA GLU A 211 20.68 -6.15 6.14
C GLU A 211 19.50 -5.67 7.01
N GLU A 212 19.26 -4.38 7.07
CA GLU A 212 18.13 -3.82 7.80
C GLU A 212 16.78 -4.29 7.23
N THR A 213 16.70 -4.48 5.90
CA THR A 213 15.52 -5.07 5.26
C THR A 213 15.22 -6.47 5.81
N ARG A 214 16.24 -7.31 6.02
CA ARG A 214 16.04 -8.65 6.62
C ARG A 214 15.58 -8.58 8.08
N LEU A 215 16.03 -7.59 8.86
CA LEU A 215 15.53 -7.37 10.22
C LEU A 215 14.05 -7.00 10.22
N TRP A 216 13.60 -6.17 9.27
CA TRP A 216 12.19 -5.86 9.08
C TRP A 216 11.38 -7.09 8.65
N TRP A 217 11.86 -7.91 7.72
CA TRP A 217 11.20 -9.15 7.32
C TRP A 217 11.02 -10.11 8.49
N THR A 218 12.06 -10.28 9.31
CA THR A 218 11.98 -11.09 10.53
C THR A 218 10.91 -10.54 11.48
N PHE A 219 10.92 -9.22 11.74
CA PHE A 219 9.94 -8.56 12.58
C PHE A 219 8.51 -8.79 12.09
N MET A 220 8.26 -8.61 10.79
CA MET A 220 6.95 -8.82 10.19
C MET A 220 6.51 -10.28 10.24
N GLN A 221 7.41 -11.21 9.92
CA GLN A 221 7.12 -12.64 9.92
C GLN A 221 6.75 -13.16 11.33
N GLU A 222 7.53 -12.80 12.35
CA GLU A 222 7.26 -13.20 13.74
C GLU A 222 5.93 -12.69 14.27
N ARG A 223 5.40 -11.60 13.72
CA ARG A 223 4.14 -10.94 14.16
C ARG A 223 2.98 -11.16 13.21
N GLY A 224 3.20 -11.91 12.14
CA GLY A 224 2.15 -12.20 11.17
C GLY A 224 1.67 -10.98 10.38
N LEU A 225 2.52 -9.97 10.18
CA LEU A 225 2.15 -8.75 9.46
C LEU A 225 2.16 -8.97 7.96
N SER A 226 1.09 -8.60 7.29
CA SER A 226 1.02 -8.54 5.84
C SER A 226 1.79 -7.33 5.32
N ALA A 227 2.46 -7.46 4.13
CA ALA A 227 3.34 -6.41 3.63
C ALA A 227 3.40 -6.34 2.10
N LEU A 228 3.45 -5.13 1.55
CA LEU A 228 3.64 -4.86 0.13
C LEU A 228 4.83 -3.93 -0.09
N ASN A 229 5.69 -4.29 -1.04
CA ASN A 229 6.89 -3.51 -1.36
C ASN A 229 6.57 -2.37 -2.34
N TRP A 230 7.15 -1.23 -2.11
CA TRP A 230 7.20 -0.08 -3.02
C TRP A 230 8.46 -0.15 -3.88
N SER A 231 8.42 -0.24 -5.24
CA SER A 231 7.23 -0.37 -6.08
C SER A 231 7.57 -0.96 -7.44
N ILE A 232 6.57 -1.42 -8.19
CA ILE A 232 6.70 -1.70 -9.61
C ILE A 232 6.75 -0.37 -10.35
N ALA A 233 7.95 0.04 -10.68
CA ALA A 233 8.27 1.27 -11.39
C ALA A 233 9.60 1.09 -12.14
N ASP A 234 9.79 1.83 -13.22
CA ASP A 234 11.04 1.90 -13.97
C ASP A 234 11.73 3.28 -13.86
N LYS A 235 11.36 4.05 -12.86
CA LYS A 235 11.98 5.31 -12.50
C LYS A 235 13.43 5.07 -12.06
N PRO A 236 14.39 5.95 -12.43
CA PRO A 236 15.79 5.79 -12.02
C PRO A 236 16.00 6.16 -10.55
N GLU A 237 15.51 5.32 -9.64
CA GLU A 237 15.67 5.42 -8.18
C GLU A 237 15.81 4.02 -7.56
N THR A 238 16.35 3.96 -6.34
CA THR A 238 16.67 2.69 -5.67
C THR A 238 15.42 1.86 -5.32
N ALA A 239 14.30 2.50 -4.99
CA ALA A 239 13.04 1.81 -4.66
C ALA A 239 12.37 1.16 -5.87
N SER A 240 12.66 1.64 -7.10
CA SER A 240 12.11 1.05 -8.31
C SER A 240 12.56 -0.40 -8.48
N ALA A 241 11.62 -1.29 -8.72
CA ALA A 241 11.91 -2.71 -8.95
C ALA A 241 12.48 -2.97 -10.36
N LEU A 242 12.16 -2.11 -11.30
CA LEU A 242 12.50 -2.25 -12.72
C LEU A 242 13.51 -1.20 -13.17
N LYS A 243 14.32 -1.55 -14.16
CA LYS A 243 15.20 -0.60 -14.82
C LYS A 243 14.42 0.22 -15.84
N PRO A 244 14.86 1.47 -16.13
CA PRO A 244 14.23 2.32 -17.13
C PRO A 244 14.05 1.63 -18.48
N GLY A 245 12.82 1.72 -19.02
CA GLY A 245 12.45 1.11 -20.31
C GLY A 245 12.01 -0.37 -20.19
N ALA A 246 11.76 -0.87 -18.99
CA ALA A 246 11.18 -2.19 -18.80
C ALA A 246 9.77 -2.28 -19.44
N SER A 247 9.40 -3.48 -19.89
CA SER A 247 8.09 -3.71 -20.50
C SER A 247 6.94 -3.36 -19.54
N ASP A 248 5.92 -2.70 -20.04
CA ASP A 248 4.65 -2.43 -19.35
C ASP A 248 3.69 -3.64 -19.33
N ARG A 249 4.15 -4.82 -19.77
CA ARG A 249 3.38 -6.07 -19.86
C ARG A 249 3.94 -7.21 -19.02
N GLY A 250 4.89 -6.93 -18.12
CA GLY A 250 5.59 -8.01 -17.43
C GLY A 250 6.66 -8.68 -18.30
N GLY A 251 6.98 -9.95 -18.02
CA GLY A 251 8.01 -10.69 -18.77
C GLY A 251 9.43 -10.28 -18.41
N TRP A 252 9.65 -9.67 -17.26
CA TRP A 252 10.94 -9.12 -16.84
C TRP A 252 11.91 -10.25 -16.47
N SER A 253 12.98 -10.41 -17.28
CA SER A 253 14.14 -11.20 -16.89
C SER A 253 14.95 -10.48 -15.80
N GLU A 254 15.90 -11.18 -15.19
CA GLU A 254 16.78 -10.57 -14.18
C GLU A 254 17.55 -9.34 -14.67
N ASP A 255 17.80 -9.26 -15.98
CA ASP A 255 18.48 -8.12 -16.59
C ASP A 255 17.66 -6.82 -16.51
N TRP A 256 16.34 -6.93 -16.43
CA TRP A 256 15.42 -5.80 -16.26
C TRP A 256 15.17 -5.39 -14.81
N LEU A 257 15.61 -6.20 -13.85
CA LEU A 257 15.43 -5.90 -12.44
C LEU A 257 16.58 -5.02 -11.91
N THR A 258 16.23 -4.07 -11.05
CA THR A 258 17.18 -3.34 -10.22
C THR A 258 17.73 -4.26 -9.11
N PRO A 259 18.75 -3.85 -8.34
CA PRO A 259 19.15 -4.58 -7.14
C PRO A 259 17.99 -4.74 -6.13
N SER A 260 17.16 -3.71 -5.95
CA SER A 260 15.95 -3.77 -5.11
C SER A 260 14.95 -4.78 -5.65
N GLY A 261 14.63 -4.72 -6.95
CA GLY A 261 13.69 -5.64 -7.59
C GLY A 261 14.11 -7.10 -7.47
N ARG A 262 15.41 -7.42 -7.62
CA ARG A 262 15.93 -8.78 -7.39
C ARG A 262 15.77 -9.22 -5.94
N LEU A 263 16.20 -8.39 -5.01
CA LEU A 263 16.08 -8.66 -3.57
C LEU A 263 14.65 -8.99 -3.16
N VAL A 264 13.69 -8.18 -3.61
CA VAL A 264 12.26 -8.32 -3.27
C VAL A 264 11.63 -9.53 -3.97
N ARG A 265 11.88 -9.73 -5.27
CA ARG A 265 11.37 -10.89 -6.02
C ARG A 265 11.84 -12.22 -5.41
N ASP A 266 13.12 -12.30 -5.05
CA ASP A 266 13.67 -13.50 -4.43
C ASP A 266 13.02 -13.79 -3.07
N HIS A 267 12.81 -12.74 -2.26
CA HIS A 267 12.11 -12.86 -0.99
C HIS A 267 10.66 -13.33 -1.17
N LEU A 268 9.90 -12.68 -2.05
CA LEU A 268 8.49 -13.05 -2.31
C LEU A 268 8.35 -14.51 -2.74
N ARG A 269 9.26 -15.01 -3.58
CA ARG A 269 9.28 -16.41 -4.01
C ARG A 269 9.63 -17.38 -2.87
N GLN A 270 10.43 -16.95 -1.90
CA GLN A 270 10.81 -17.78 -0.73
C GLN A 270 9.65 -17.89 0.28
N VAL A 271 8.84 -16.83 0.44
CA VAL A 271 7.73 -16.80 1.42
C VAL A 271 6.39 -17.16 0.81
N ALA A 272 6.35 -17.49 -0.47
CA ALA A 272 5.15 -17.93 -1.16
C ALA A 272 4.55 -19.18 -0.47
N PRO A 273 3.21 -19.28 -0.37
CA PRO A 273 2.53 -20.41 0.25
C PRO A 273 2.70 -21.71 -0.52
#